data_dbe0550c9f0a1a9c488a0dd645174446
#
_entry.id   dbe0550c9f0a1a9c488a0dd645174446
#
_cell.length_a   1.000
_cell.length_b   1.000
_cell.length_c   1.000
_cell.angle_alpha   90.00
_cell.angle_beta   90.00
_cell.angle_gamma   90.00
#
_symmetry.space_group_name_H-M   'P 1'
#
loop_
_entity.id
_entity.type
_entity.pdbx_description
1 polymer ?
#
loop_
_entity_poly.entity_id
_entity_poly.type
_entity_poly.pdbx_seq_one_letter_code
_entity_poly.pdbx_strand_id
1 'polypeptide(L)'
;MGRPEVTSRKPIQVNAADHADAYRVEEFCARHRISAQLFYKLKPLGLMPVTFNVGARVLISREAAAAWRRAREQASQAAERIV
;
A
#
# COMPACT_ATOMS: atom_id res chain seq x y z
N MET A 1 12.93 -33.88 5.07
CA MET A 1 12.56 -33.58 5.51
C MET A 1 12.26 -32.23 5.67
N GLY A 2 12.30 -31.33 5.89
CA GLY A 2 11.93 -30.01 6.14
C GLY A 2 11.25 -29.27 5.06
N ARG A 3 11.11 -29.88 3.96
CA ARG A 3 10.51 -29.19 2.93
C ARG A 3 9.08 -28.93 3.08
N PRO A 4 8.31 -29.76 3.65
CA PRO A 4 6.88 -29.51 3.74
C PRO A 4 6.55 -28.29 4.53
N GLU A 5 7.37 -27.95 5.48
CA GLU A 5 7.03 -26.81 6.24
C GLU A 5 7.15 -25.56 5.46
N VAL A 6 8.04 -25.47 4.57
CA VAL A 6 8.15 -24.30 3.74
C VAL A 6 6.90 -24.12 2.90
N THR A 7 6.40 -25.18 2.37
CA THR A 7 5.22 -25.12 1.55
C THR A 7 4.03 -24.70 2.35
N SER A 8 3.89 -25.22 3.55
CA SER A 8 2.73 -24.88 4.34
C SER A 8 2.72 -23.42 4.72
N ARG A 9 3.86 -22.87 4.99
CA ARG A 9 3.89 -21.49 5.42
C ARG A 9 3.53 -20.53 4.32
N LYS A 10 3.84 -20.84 3.10
CA LYS A 10 3.55 -19.96 2.01
C LYS A 10 2.07 -19.65 1.86
N PRO A 11 1.18 -20.63 1.84
CA PRO A 11 -0.22 -20.30 1.71
C PRO A 11 -0.74 -19.45 2.88
N ILE A 12 -0.25 -19.72 4.06
CA ILE A 12 -0.69 -18.95 5.22
C ILE A 12 -0.26 -17.51 5.09
N GLN A 13 0.95 -17.28 4.63
CA GLN A 13 1.45 -15.93 4.47
C GLN A 13 0.68 -15.17 3.42
N VAL A 14 0.34 -15.81 2.34
CA VAL A 14 -0.42 -15.17 1.29
C VAL A 14 -1.80 -14.75 1.81
N ASN A 15 -2.45 -15.63 2.54
CA ASN A 15 -3.74 -15.33 3.10
C ASN A 15 -3.66 -14.16 4.08
N ALA A 16 -2.64 -14.14 4.91
CA ALA A 16 -2.47 -13.06 5.86
C ALA A 16 -2.26 -11.74 5.13
N ALA A 17 -1.49 -11.74 4.05
CA ALA A 17 -1.26 -10.52 3.29
C ALA A 17 -2.54 -10.00 2.66
N ASP A 18 -3.40 -10.91 2.16
CA ASP A 18 -4.63 -10.50 1.54
C ASP A 18 -5.61 -9.87 2.52
N HIS A 19 -5.54 -10.28 3.77
CA HIS A 19 -6.46 -9.80 4.80
C HIS A 19 -5.77 -8.88 5.81
N ALA A 20 -4.62 -8.37 5.48
CA ALA A 20 -3.88 -7.51 6.39
C ALA A 20 -4.60 -6.19 6.60
N ASP A 21 -4.48 -5.65 7.80
CA ASP A 21 -5.06 -4.35 8.13
C ASP A 21 -4.15 -3.20 7.76
N ALA A 22 -2.92 -3.48 7.45
CA ALA A 22 -1.97 -2.47 7.03
C ALA A 22 -1.02 -3.08 6.01
N TYR A 23 -0.44 -2.22 5.19
CA TYR A 23 0.50 -2.61 4.13
C TYR A 23 1.87 -2.08 4.43
N ARG A 24 2.89 -2.83 4.04
CA ARG A 24 4.21 -2.24 3.88
C ARG A 24 4.21 -1.43 2.60
N VAL A 25 5.20 -0.57 2.44
CA VAL A 25 5.26 0.29 1.26
C VAL A 25 5.26 -0.53 -0.03
N GLU A 26 6.05 -1.60 -0.06
CA GLU A 26 6.11 -2.43 -1.27
C GLU A 26 4.78 -3.08 -1.59
N GLU A 27 4.08 -3.54 -0.56
CA GLU A 27 2.77 -4.16 -0.75
C GLU A 27 1.76 -3.15 -1.25
N PHE A 28 1.76 -1.96 -0.65
CA PHE A 28 0.87 -0.90 -1.08
C PHE A 28 1.11 -0.57 -2.56
N CYS A 29 2.36 -0.41 -2.92
CA CYS A 29 2.70 -0.06 -4.30
C CYS A 29 2.28 -1.16 -5.27
N ALA A 30 2.53 -2.40 -4.92
CA ALA A 30 2.16 -3.52 -5.79
C ALA A 30 0.65 -3.59 -5.97
N ARG A 31 -0.10 -3.41 -4.91
CA ARG A 31 -1.55 -3.50 -4.98
C ARG A 31 -2.17 -2.31 -5.72
N HIS A 32 -1.49 -1.20 -5.77
CA HIS A 32 -1.99 -0.01 -6.45
C HIS A 32 -1.28 0.25 -7.77
N ARG A 33 -0.44 -0.70 -8.19
CA ARG A 33 0.21 -0.68 -9.51
C ARG A 33 1.08 0.55 -9.73
N ILE A 34 1.80 0.94 -8.70
CA ILE A 34 2.79 2.01 -8.83
C ILE A 34 4.12 1.48 -8.33
N SER A 35 5.19 2.15 -8.70
CA SER A 35 6.52 1.74 -8.26
C SER A 35 6.84 2.34 -6.91
N ALA A 36 7.75 1.70 -6.18
CA ALA A 36 8.23 2.26 -4.93
C ALA A 36 8.95 3.58 -5.17
N GLN A 37 9.64 3.70 -6.29
CA GLN A 37 10.29 4.94 -6.65
C GLN A 37 9.30 6.09 -6.74
N LEU A 38 8.18 5.86 -7.40
CA LEU A 38 7.15 6.88 -7.51
C LEU A 38 6.60 7.23 -6.14
N PHE A 39 6.37 6.22 -5.31
CA PHE A 39 5.88 6.46 -3.96
C PHE A 39 6.79 7.42 -3.19
N TYR A 40 8.08 7.14 -3.17
CA TYR A 40 9.02 7.96 -2.41
C TYR A 40 9.25 9.32 -3.05
N LYS A 41 9.06 9.42 -4.34
CA LYS A 41 9.16 10.71 -5.01
C LYS A 41 7.99 11.62 -4.64
N LEU A 42 6.80 11.06 -4.55
CA LEU A 42 5.59 11.85 -4.31
C LEU A 42 5.26 12.03 -2.84
N LYS A 43 5.84 11.23 -1.98
CA LYS A 43 5.51 11.31 -0.57
C LYS A 43 5.82 12.68 0.04
N PRO A 44 6.99 13.28 -0.20
CA PRO A 44 7.26 14.61 0.36
C PRO A 44 6.32 15.68 -0.16
N LEU A 45 5.67 15.44 -1.29
CA LEU A 45 4.74 16.40 -1.86
C LEU A 45 3.33 16.25 -1.30
N GLY A 46 3.14 15.31 -0.38
CA GLY A 46 1.82 15.09 0.22
C GLY A 46 0.85 14.38 -0.69
N LEU A 47 1.33 13.68 -1.72
CA LEU A 47 0.48 13.03 -2.70
C LEU A 47 0.31 11.53 -2.44
N MET A 48 0.90 11.03 -1.37
CA MET A 48 0.79 9.62 -0.99
C MET A 48 0.02 9.51 0.32
N PRO A 49 -0.49 8.33 0.67
CA PRO A 49 -1.24 8.21 1.92
C PRO A 49 -0.36 8.45 3.13
N VAL A 50 -1.00 8.80 4.23
CA VAL A 50 -0.26 8.96 5.48
C VAL A 50 0.28 7.60 5.90
N THR A 51 1.41 7.61 6.56
CA THR A 51 2.05 6.40 7.04
C THR A 51 2.15 6.44 8.56
N PHE A 52 2.34 5.28 9.15
CA PHE A 52 2.65 5.21 10.57
C PHE A 52 3.80 4.23 10.77
N ASN A 53 4.48 4.36 11.89
CA ASN A 53 5.66 3.54 12.15
C ASN A 53 5.42 2.62 13.33
N VAL A 54 5.91 1.40 13.20
CA VAL A 54 5.97 0.48 14.33
C VAL A 54 7.44 0.07 14.41
N GLY A 55 8.14 0.60 15.38
CA GLY A 55 9.60 0.46 15.41
C GLY A 55 10.19 1.04 14.15
N ALA A 56 10.95 0.27 13.43
CA ALA A 56 11.56 0.71 12.19
C ALA A 56 10.67 0.46 10.96
N ARG A 57 9.52 -0.14 11.15
CA ARG A 57 8.64 -0.43 10.02
C ARG A 57 7.77 0.75 9.67
N VAL A 58 7.66 1.02 8.39
CA VAL A 58 6.76 2.05 7.87
C VAL A 58 5.55 1.34 7.28
N LEU A 59 4.37 1.69 7.74
CA LEU A 59 3.14 1.01 7.35
C LEU A 59 2.09 2.01 6.89
N ILE A 60 1.17 1.53 6.07
CA ILE A 60 0.04 2.31 5.58
C ILE A 60 -1.22 1.51 5.95
N SER A 61 -2.12 2.11 6.72
CA SER A 61 -3.34 1.41 7.10
C SER A 61 -4.26 1.25 5.90
N ARG A 62 -5.15 0.27 5.97
CA ARG A 62 -6.16 0.09 4.94
C ARG A 62 -7.02 1.33 4.81
N GLU A 63 -7.33 1.96 5.93
CA GLU A 63 -8.14 3.17 5.95
C GLU A 63 -7.43 4.33 5.27
N ALA A 64 -6.14 4.49 5.55
CA ALA A 64 -5.38 5.55 4.92
C ALA A 64 -5.27 5.33 3.42
N ALA A 65 -5.09 4.08 3.01
CA ALA A 65 -5.03 3.75 1.59
C ALA A 65 -6.35 4.05 0.89
N ALA A 66 -7.46 3.71 1.53
CA ALA A 66 -8.77 3.97 0.96
C ALA A 66 -9.04 5.47 0.85
N ALA A 67 -8.70 6.22 1.88
CA ALA A 67 -8.88 7.67 1.85
C ALA A 67 -8.02 8.30 0.77
N TRP A 68 -6.81 7.81 0.60
CA TRP A 68 -5.92 8.30 -0.44
C TRP A 68 -6.48 8.03 -1.84
N ARG A 69 -7.03 6.83 -2.06
CA ARG A 69 -7.63 6.52 -3.36
C ARG A 69 -8.76 7.48 -3.67
N ARG A 70 -9.62 7.73 -2.69
CA ARG A 70 -10.73 8.66 -2.87
C ARG A 70 -10.24 10.06 -3.18
N ALA A 71 -9.25 10.52 -2.46
CA ALA A 71 -8.72 11.85 -2.67
C ALA A 71 -8.10 11.98 -4.07
N ARG A 72 -7.40 10.95 -4.53
CA ARG A 72 -6.80 10.99 -5.86
C ARG A 72 -7.86 10.94 -6.96
N GLU A 73 -8.90 10.15 -6.75
CA GLU A 73 -9.99 10.09 -7.70
C GLU A 73 -10.68 11.44 -7.83
N GLN A 74 -10.96 12.08 -6.71
CA GLN A 74 -11.60 13.38 -6.69
C GLN A 74 -10.73 14.44 -7.34
N ALA A 75 -9.45 14.42 -7.08
CA ALA A 75 -8.53 15.37 -7.67
C ALA A 75 -8.47 15.21 -9.20
N SER A 76 -8.48 13.97 -9.67
CA SER A 76 -8.49 13.70 -11.09
C SER A 76 -9.77 14.17 -11.75
N GLN A 77 -10.89 13.93 -11.11
CA GLN A 77 -12.18 14.38 -11.63
C GLN A 77 -12.27 15.90 -11.68
N ALA A 78 -11.76 16.55 -10.65
CA ALA A 78 -11.76 18.01 -10.64
C ALA A 78 -10.92 18.58 -11.77
N ALA A 79 -9.77 17.97 -12.02
CA ALA A 79 -8.91 18.41 -13.11
C ALA A 79 -9.58 18.22 -14.46
N GLU A 80 -10.29 17.11 -14.64
CA GLU A 80 -11.03 16.87 -15.87
C GLU A 80 -12.13 17.89 -16.09
N ARG A 81 -12.79 18.30 -15.03
CA ARG A 81 -13.86 19.26 -15.16
C ARG A 81 -13.38 20.64 -15.58
N ILE A 82 -12.19 20.97 -15.19
CA ILE A 82 -11.63 22.26 -15.56
C ILE A 82 -11.34 22.32 -17.05
N VAL A 83 -10.94 21.20 -17.62
CA VAL A 83 -10.68 21.15 -19.03
C VAL A 83 -11.96 21.13 -19.82
#